data_7dcb769541adcdaff6e56e34a503a915
#
_entry.id   7dcb769541adcdaff6e56e34a503a915
#
_cell.length_a   1.000
_cell.length_b   1.000
_cell.length_c   1.000
_cell.angle_alpha   90.00
_cell.angle_beta   90.00
_cell.angle_gamma   90.00
#
_symmetry.space_group_name_H-M   'P 1'
#
loop_
_entity.id
_entity.type
_entity.pdbx_description
1 polymer ?
#
loop_
_entity_poly.entity_id
_entity_poly.type
_entity_poly.pdbx_seq_one_letter_code
_entity_poly.pdbx_strand_id
1 'polypeptide(L)'
;MSNAPCDASASRRRHPAARPWVVALLLVGTLQCGHKGVLRAPEDCAPKTIGDLSASNVTEGIRLTWSRPKAYVDGSRMEDLGAFVIERSVGTAPFERLATVPVTDRDRFRKETRFRHIDPAVSPGGHYSYRVVSFTVDDYASAPSNIVSIERIVTSEELHAPLPAP
;
A
#
# COMPACT_ATOMS: atom_id res chain seq x y z
N MET A 1 4.48 -21.89 10.60
CA MET A 1 4.84 -20.56 11.12
C MET A 1 3.66 -19.64 10.78
N SER A 2 2.82 -19.37 11.79
CA SER A 2 1.56 -18.62 11.59
C SER A 2 1.84 -17.13 11.72
N ASN A 3 1.61 -16.37 10.64
CA ASN A 3 1.68 -14.91 10.67
C ASN A 3 0.42 -14.40 11.37
N ALA A 4 0.57 -13.74 12.52
CA ALA A 4 -0.52 -13.01 13.15
C ALA A 4 -0.72 -11.68 12.42
N PRO A 5 -1.96 -11.29 12.06
CA PRO A 5 -2.24 -9.97 11.52
C PRO A 5 -2.02 -8.88 12.58
N CYS A 6 -1.67 -7.67 12.13
CA CYS A 6 -1.62 -6.47 12.97
C CYS A 6 -3.04 -5.96 13.23
N ASP A 7 -3.74 -6.54 14.21
CA ASP A 7 -5.11 -6.14 14.55
C ASP A 7 -5.12 -5.23 15.79
N ALA A 8 -5.59 -3.98 15.62
CA ALA A 8 -5.62 -2.92 16.63
C ALA A 8 -7.04 -2.62 17.13
N SER A 9 -7.94 -3.62 17.23
CA SER A 9 -9.31 -3.42 17.70
C SER A 9 -9.48 -3.73 19.19
N ALA A 10 -9.23 -2.75 20.07
CA ALA A 10 -9.58 -2.81 21.50
C ALA A 10 -10.98 -2.24 21.75
N SER A 11 -12.02 -3.04 21.56
CA SER A 11 -13.40 -2.69 21.94
C SER A 11 -13.62 -2.89 23.44
N ARG A 12 -13.74 -1.81 24.20
CA ARG A 12 -14.19 -1.84 25.62
C ARG A 12 -15.69 -2.11 25.69
N ARG A 13 -16.09 -3.34 26.02
CA ARG A 13 -17.47 -3.67 26.44
C ARG A 13 -17.61 -3.52 27.97
N ARG A 14 -18.54 -2.67 28.38
CA ARG A 14 -18.97 -2.54 29.79
C ARG A 14 -19.91 -3.71 30.12
N HIS A 15 -19.63 -4.45 31.19
CA HIS A 15 -20.48 -5.51 31.70
C HIS A 15 -21.48 -4.96 32.70
N PRO A 16 -22.77 -5.37 32.68
CA PRO A 16 -23.70 -5.13 33.76
C PRO A 16 -23.51 -6.14 34.89
N ALA A 17 -23.67 -5.66 36.11
CA ALA A 17 -23.53 -6.45 37.33
C ALA A 17 -24.58 -7.58 37.41
N ALA A 18 -24.11 -8.81 37.58
CA ALA A 18 -24.93 -9.99 37.82
C ALA A 18 -24.82 -10.46 39.28
N ARG A 19 -25.95 -10.79 39.84
CA ARG A 19 -26.31 -11.21 41.21
C ARG A 19 -25.49 -12.44 41.66
N PRO A 20 -25.16 -12.53 42.98
CA PRO A 20 -24.40 -13.64 43.54
C PRO A 20 -25.34 -14.76 44.04
N TRP A 21 -25.65 -15.75 43.23
CA TRP A 21 -26.19 -17.02 43.67
C TRP A 21 -26.06 -18.05 42.54
N VAL A 22 -25.00 -18.71 42.48
CA VAL A 22 -24.78 -20.11 42.11
C VAL A 22 -23.26 -20.32 42.15
N VAL A 23 -22.77 -20.59 43.34
CA VAL A 23 -21.46 -21.17 43.54
C VAL A 23 -21.69 -22.64 43.85
N ALA A 24 -21.43 -23.50 42.94
CA ALA A 24 -20.82 -24.84 43.13
C ALA A 24 -20.86 -25.61 41.81
N LEU A 25 -19.77 -26.21 41.51
CA LEU A 25 -19.53 -27.27 40.52
C LEU A 25 -19.21 -26.79 39.10
N LEU A 26 -17.94 -26.63 38.84
CA LEU A 26 -17.21 -27.26 37.74
C LEU A 26 -15.82 -26.58 37.61
N LEU A 27 -14.90 -26.97 38.48
CA LEU A 27 -13.46 -26.82 38.21
C LEU A 27 -13.08 -27.83 37.13
N VAL A 28 -13.46 -27.56 35.88
CA VAL A 28 -12.81 -28.16 34.73
C VAL A 28 -11.79 -27.15 34.23
N GLY A 29 -10.53 -27.42 34.56
CA GLY A 29 -9.41 -26.60 34.09
C GLY A 29 -9.35 -26.57 32.56
N THR A 30 -9.79 -25.48 31.97
CA THR A 30 -9.42 -25.14 30.61
C THR A 30 -8.01 -24.56 30.67
N LEU A 31 -7.00 -25.39 30.48
CA LEU A 31 -5.68 -24.97 30.02
C LEU A 31 -5.86 -24.39 28.61
N GLN A 32 -6.39 -23.17 28.52
CA GLN A 32 -6.27 -22.39 27.32
C GLN A 32 -4.81 -21.96 27.19
N CYS A 33 -4.02 -22.76 26.45
CA CYS A 33 -2.79 -22.28 25.84
C CYS A 33 -3.14 -21.12 24.92
N GLY A 34 -3.29 -19.94 25.50
CA GLY A 34 -3.30 -18.70 24.73
C GLY A 34 -1.94 -18.60 24.06
N HIS A 35 -1.86 -18.85 22.76
CA HIS A 35 -0.75 -18.43 21.94
C HIS A 35 -0.67 -16.91 22.09
N LYS A 36 0.26 -16.44 22.92
CA LYS A 36 0.63 -15.02 22.93
C LYS A 36 1.28 -14.76 21.57
N GLY A 37 0.51 -14.21 20.65
CA GLY A 37 1.07 -13.62 19.43
C GLY A 37 2.15 -12.63 19.85
N VAL A 38 3.29 -12.65 19.17
CA VAL A 38 4.35 -11.67 19.40
C VAL A 38 3.72 -10.30 19.15
N LEU A 39 3.68 -9.45 20.20
CA LEU A 39 3.27 -8.06 20.07
C LEU A 39 4.29 -7.38 19.13
N ARG A 40 3.90 -7.06 17.92
CA ARG A 40 4.72 -6.27 17.00
C ARG A 40 4.57 -4.80 17.34
N ALA A 41 5.69 -4.10 17.33
CA ALA A 41 5.67 -2.65 17.39
C ALA A 41 4.98 -2.10 16.12
N PRO A 42 4.20 -1.00 16.19
CA PRO A 42 3.52 -0.42 15.03
C PRO A 42 4.46 -0.13 13.85
N GLU A 43 5.70 0.24 14.13
CA GLU A 43 6.75 0.48 13.13
C GLU A 43 7.14 -0.79 12.35
N ASP A 44 7.05 -1.96 12.97
CA ASP A 44 7.36 -3.25 12.34
C ASP A 44 6.24 -3.75 11.41
N CYS A 45 5.03 -3.16 11.53
CA CYS A 45 3.89 -3.46 10.68
C CYS A 45 3.88 -2.67 9.36
N ALA A 46 4.82 -1.77 9.16
CA ALA A 46 4.93 -1.00 7.92
C ALA A 46 5.43 -1.88 6.75
N PRO A 47 4.89 -1.71 5.53
CA PRO A 47 5.42 -2.39 4.34
C PRO A 47 6.87 -2.01 4.07
N LYS A 48 7.67 -2.95 3.56
CA LYS A 48 9.01 -2.63 3.08
C LYS A 48 8.95 -1.61 1.94
N THR A 49 9.89 -0.66 1.96
CA THR A 49 10.00 0.40 0.96
C THR A 49 10.16 -0.16 -0.45
N ILE A 50 9.43 0.42 -1.41
CA ILE A 50 9.59 0.16 -2.85
C ILE A 50 10.87 0.83 -3.32
N GLY A 51 11.75 0.07 -3.98
CA GLY A 51 13.04 0.58 -4.49
C GLY A 51 13.19 0.52 -6.00
N ASP A 52 12.15 0.08 -6.72
CA ASP A 52 12.18 -0.17 -8.16
C ASP A 52 11.15 0.64 -8.94
N LEU A 53 10.67 1.77 -8.38
CA LEU A 53 9.81 2.69 -9.12
C LEU A 53 10.57 3.20 -10.34
N SER A 54 9.90 3.14 -11.48
CA SER A 54 10.39 3.65 -12.77
C SER A 54 9.31 4.44 -13.48
N ALA A 55 9.72 5.39 -14.34
CA ALA A 55 8.84 6.22 -15.16
C ALA A 55 9.26 6.15 -16.62
N SER A 56 8.29 6.22 -17.53
CA SER A 56 8.52 6.27 -18.98
C SER A 56 7.48 7.13 -19.68
N ASN A 57 7.87 7.85 -20.74
CA ASN A 57 6.93 8.54 -21.61
C ASN A 57 6.16 7.51 -22.46
N VAL A 58 4.86 7.69 -22.54
CA VAL A 58 3.94 6.92 -23.41
C VAL A 58 2.98 7.88 -24.06
N THR A 59 2.24 7.44 -25.07
CA THR A 59 1.28 8.27 -25.80
C THR A 59 0.27 8.93 -24.88
N GLU A 60 -0.23 8.18 -23.88
CA GLU A 60 -1.27 8.66 -22.98
C GLU A 60 -0.74 9.52 -21.82
N GLY A 61 0.60 9.74 -21.71
CA GLY A 61 1.18 10.51 -20.60
C GLY A 61 2.49 9.94 -20.07
N ILE A 62 2.66 9.90 -18.76
CA ILE A 62 3.80 9.28 -18.08
C ILE A 62 3.34 7.99 -17.40
N ARG A 63 3.95 6.87 -17.81
CA ARG A 63 3.72 5.56 -17.19
C ARG A 63 4.67 5.33 -16.04
N LEU A 64 4.11 5.03 -14.87
CA LEU A 64 4.81 4.59 -13.68
C LEU A 64 4.70 3.08 -13.55
N THR A 65 5.78 2.42 -13.13
CA THR A 65 5.81 0.97 -12.89
C THR A 65 6.62 0.68 -11.63
N TRP A 66 6.12 -0.22 -10.77
CA TRP A 66 6.79 -0.64 -9.54
C TRP A 66 6.39 -2.06 -9.17
N SER A 67 7.16 -2.69 -8.28
CA SER A 67 6.84 -4.01 -7.75
C SER A 67 6.15 -3.93 -6.39
N ARG A 68 5.29 -4.89 -6.12
CA ARG A 68 4.64 -5.07 -4.83
C ARG A 68 5.66 -5.47 -3.76
N PRO A 69 5.72 -4.78 -2.61
CA PRO A 69 6.50 -5.26 -1.47
C PRO A 69 5.93 -6.61 -0.98
N LYS A 70 6.81 -7.54 -0.62
CA LYS A 70 6.46 -8.92 -0.19
C LYS A 70 6.62 -9.11 1.30
N ALA A 71 7.18 -8.14 2.00
CA ALA A 71 7.52 -8.23 3.40
C ALA A 71 7.27 -6.90 4.10
N TYR A 72 7.10 -6.98 5.41
CA TYR A 72 7.18 -5.84 6.31
C TYR A 72 8.63 -5.41 6.52
N VAL A 73 8.83 -4.28 7.21
CA VAL A 73 10.16 -3.75 7.55
C VAL A 73 10.97 -4.75 8.36
N ASP A 74 10.34 -5.53 9.27
CA ASP A 74 10.98 -6.59 10.06
C ASP A 74 11.39 -7.83 9.23
N GLY A 75 11.09 -7.85 7.93
CA GLY A 75 11.40 -8.95 7.02
C GLY A 75 10.38 -10.08 7.02
N SER A 76 9.37 -10.05 7.87
CA SER A 76 8.31 -11.06 7.86
C SER A 76 7.43 -10.91 6.62
N ARG A 77 6.79 -12.01 6.19
CA ARG A 77 5.93 -12.05 5.01
C ARG A 77 4.68 -11.19 5.21
N MET A 78 4.37 -10.35 4.23
CA MET A 78 3.20 -9.49 4.21
C MET A 78 2.10 -10.06 3.32
N GLU A 79 0.87 -10.05 3.83
CA GLU A 79 -0.32 -10.55 3.10
C GLU A 79 -1.47 -9.54 3.08
N ASP A 80 -1.35 -8.45 3.83
CA ASP A 80 -2.38 -7.44 4.09
C ASP A 80 -2.14 -6.11 3.38
N LEU A 81 -1.38 -6.09 2.27
CA LEU A 81 -1.19 -4.89 1.48
C LEU A 81 -2.55 -4.38 0.97
N GLY A 82 -2.89 -3.13 1.32
CA GLY A 82 -4.18 -2.50 1.03
C GLY A 82 -4.17 -1.61 -0.20
N ALA A 83 -3.16 -0.73 -0.32
CA ALA A 83 -3.12 0.25 -1.40
C ALA A 83 -1.72 0.81 -1.63
N PHE A 84 -1.57 1.52 -2.76
CA PHE A 84 -0.46 2.41 -3.05
C PHE A 84 -0.98 3.84 -3.21
N VAL A 85 -0.29 4.79 -2.62
CA VAL A 85 -0.49 6.22 -2.87
C VAL A 85 0.66 6.70 -3.76
N ILE A 86 0.31 7.25 -4.91
CA ILE A 86 1.25 7.87 -5.84
C ILE A 86 1.26 9.35 -5.53
N GLU A 87 2.45 9.90 -5.36
CA GLU A 87 2.65 11.33 -5.15
C GLU A 87 3.47 11.90 -6.30
N ARG A 88 3.12 13.10 -6.73
CA ARG A 88 3.76 13.84 -7.82
C ARG A 88 4.22 15.21 -7.34
N SER A 89 5.38 15.62 -7.81
CA SER A 89 5.87 17.01 -7.76
C SER A 89 6.03 17.53 -9.18
N VAL A 90 5.70 18.78 -9.40
CA VAL A 90 5.86 19.49 -10.70
C VAL A 90 6.97 20.52 -10.53
N GLY A 91 8.05 20.38 -11.30
CA GLY A 91 9.25 21.22 -11.15
C GLY A 91 9.85 21.10 -9.75
N THR A 92 9.83 22.17 -8.98
CA THR A 92 10.36 22.26 -7.60
C THR A 92 9.26 22.29 -6.54
N ALA A 93 7.98 22.09 -6.93
CA ALA A 93 6.87 22.10 -5.98
C ALA A 93 6.94 20.90 -5.01
N PRO A 94 6.30 20.98 -3.84
CA PRO A 94 6.19 19.84 -2.94
C PRO A 94 5.46 18.66 -3.58
N PHE A 95 5.69 17.46 -3.04
CA PHE A 95 4.95 16.27 -3.45
C PHE A 95 3.49 16.37 -2.99
N GLU A 96 2.57 16.12 -3.91
CA GLU A 96 1.14 16.07 -3.66
C GLU A 96 0.57 14.72 -4.10
N ARG A 97 -0.49 14.28 -3.43
CA ARG A 97 -1.16 13.02 -3.81
C ARG A 97 -1.76 13.16 -5.21
N LEU A 98 -1.31 12.28 -6.11
CA LEU A 98 -1.84 12.17 -7.47
C LEU A 98 -2.98 11.15 -7.53
N ALA A 99 -2.76 9.95 -7.02
CA ALA A 99 -3.72 8.85 -7.12
C ALA A 99 -3.54 7.84 -5.98
N THR A 100 -4.61 7.08 -5.73
CA THR A 100 -4.57 5.89 -4.88
C THR A 100 -4.90 4.67 -5.73
N VAL A 101 -4.02 3.67 -5.71
CA VAL A 101 -4.20 2.40 -6.43
C VAL A 101 -4.51 1.31 -5.40
N PRO A 102 -5.77 0.86 -5.29
CA PRO A 102 -6.13 -0.18 -4.34
C PRO A 102 -5.53 -1.54 -4.76
N VAL A 103 -5.17 -2.35 -3.79
CA VAL A 103 -4.74 -3.74 -4.00
C VAL A 103 -5.92 -4.65 -3.70
N THR A 104 -6.47 -5.26 -4.75
CA THR A 104 -7.60 -6.18 -4.61
C THR A 104 -7.15 -7.57 -4.17
N ASP A 105 -8.06 -8.41 -3.67
CA ASP A 105 -7.77 -9.80 -3.33
C ASP A 105 -7.20 -10.57 -4.54
N ARG A 106 -7.71 -10.28 -5.74
CA ARG A 106 -7.19 -10.85 -6.99
C ARG A 106 -5.70 -10.51 -7.19
N ASP A 107 -5.27 -9.30 -6.83
CA ASP A 107 -3.87 -8.86 -6.98
C ASP A 107 -2.98 -9.50 -5.91
N ARG A 108 -3.54 -9.79 -4.71
CA ARG A 108 -2.81 -10.49 -3.64
C ARG A 108 -2.40 -11.91 -4.03
N PHE A 109 -3.25 -12.61 -4.78
CA PHE A 109 -3.03 -14.00 -5.18
C PHE A 109 -2.35 -14.16 -6.56
N ARG A 110 -2.15 -13.05 -7.30
CA ARG A 110 -1.45 -13.09 -8.59
C ARG A 110 0.05 -13.36 -8.40
N LYS A 111 0.60 -14.17 -9.30
CA LYS A 111 2.06 -14.33 -9.44
C LYS A 111 2.72 -13.04 -9.91
N GLU A 112 2.01 -12.24 -10.71
CA GLU A 112 2.48 -10.94 -11.20
C GLU A 112 2.44 -9.93 -10.06
N THR A 113 3.63 -9.40 -9.74
CA THR A 113 3.83 -8.47 -8.62
C THR A 113 4.05 -7.05 -9.08
N ARG A 114 3.95 -6.76 -10.38
CA ARG A 114 4.15 -5.42 -10.97
C ARG A 114 2.84 -4.67 -11.10
N PHE A 115 2.87 -3.44 -10.60
CA PHE A 115 1.81 -2.46 -10.74
C PHE A 115 2.21 -1.39 -11.73
N ARG A 116 1.21 -0.76 -12.36
CA ARG A 116 1.39 0.35 -13.28
C ARG A 116 0.28 1.38 -13.09
N HIS A 117 0.64 2.63 -13.32
CA HIS A 117 -0.29 3.75 -13.37
C HIS A 117 0.16 4.68 -14.48
N ILE A 118 -0.80 5.32 -15.16
CA ILE A 118 -0.51 6.36 -16.17
C ILE A 118 -1.02 7.67 -15.61
N ASP A 119 -0.15 8.68 -15.59
CA ASP A 119 -0.52 10.06 -15.33
C ASP A 119 -0.77 10.77 -16.68
N PRO A 120 -2.02 11.02 -17.05
CA PRO A 120 -2.36 11.72 -18.28
C PRO A 120 -2.31 13.24 -18.13
N ALA A 121 -2.28 13.75 -16.88
CA ALA A 121 -2.33 15.18 -16.59
C ALA A 121 -0.92 15.79 -16.60
N VAL A 122 -0.20 15.61 -17.72
CA VAL A 122 1.17 16.07 -17.92
C VAL A 122 1.29 16.80 -19.25
N SER A 123 2.00 17.94 -19.26
CA SER A 123 2.22 18.77 -20.44
C SER A 123 3.60 18.53 -21.03
N PRO A 124 3.77 18.51 -22.35
CA PRO A 124 5.07 18.43 -23.02
C PRO A 124 6.05 19.50 -22.51
N GLY A 125 7.31 19.12 -22.30
CA GLY A 125 8.35 19.97 -21.71
C GLY A 125 8.26 20.15 -20.19
N GLY A 126 7.20 19.64 -19.54
CA GLY A 126 7.06 19.69 -18.09
C GLY A 126 7.98 18.67 -17.42
N HIS A 127 8.58 19.08 -16.28
CA HIS A 127 9.41 18.22 -15.43
C HIS A 127 8.58 17.71 -14.26
N TYR A 128 8.52 16.40 -14.10
CA TYR A 128 7.72 15.70 -13.08
C TYR A 128 8.59 14.78 -12.28
N SER A 129 8.36 14.75 -10.96
CA SER A 129 8.98 13.78 -10.06
C SER A 129 7.88 12.99 -9.37
N TYR A 130 8.10 11.68 -9.21
CA TYR A 130 7.14 10.76 -8.62
C TYR A 130 7.78 9.93 -7.52
N ARG A 131 6.96 9.58 -6.53
CA ARG A 131 7.26 8.56 -5.53
C ARG A 131 5.99 7.83 -5.14
N VAL A 132 6.12 6.64 -4.57
CA VAL A 132 5.01 5.78 -4.16
C VAL A 132 5.17 5.40 -2.70
N VAL A 133 4.06 5.43 -1.96
CA VAL A 133 3.96 4.95 -0.58
C VAL A 133 3.00 3.78 -0.55
N SER A 134 3.40 2.67 0.07
CA SER A 134 2.54 1.49 0.27
C SER A 134 1.80 1.59 1.59
N PHE A 135 0.57 1.10 1.63
CA PHE A 135 -0.24 1.02 2.84
C PHE A 135 -0.76 -0.41 3.05
N THR A 136 -0.78 -0.85 4.30
CA THR A 136 -1.53 -2.06 4.68
C THR A 136 -3.02 -1.78 4.72
N VAL A 137 -3.84 -2.82 4.93
CA VAL A 137 -5.30 -2.69 5.14
C VAL A 137 -5.61 -1.88 6.41
N ASP A 138 -4.71 -1.94 7.40
CA ASP A 138 -4.81 -1.23 8.69
C ASP A 138 -4.10 0.14 8.65
N ASP A 139 -3.86 0.71 7.46
CA ASP A 139 -3.28 2.03 7.23
C ASP A 139 -1.82 2.23 7.72
N TYR A 140 -1.05 1.17 7.96
CA TYR A 140 0.39 1.33 8.19
C TYR A 140 1.10 1.68 6.89
N ALA A 141 1.80 2.81 6.90
CA ALA A 141 2.48 3.36 5.72
C ALA A 141 3.95 2.92 5.66
N SER A 142 4.43 2.59 4.47
CA SER A 142 5.87 2.45 4.21
C SER A 142 6.57 3.80 4.19
N ALA A 143 7.91 3.80 4.29
CA ALA A 143 8.68 4.93 3.79
C ALA A 143 8.43 5.14 2.29
N PRO A 144 8.54 6.39 1.76
CA PRO A 144 8.41 6.65 0.34
C PRO A 144 9.44 5.86 -0.49
N SER A 145 9.06 5.47 -1.71
CA SER A 145 9.95 4.80 -2.67
C SER A 145 11.14 5.67 -3.08
N ASN A 146 12.02 5.12 -3.92
CA ASN A 146 12.93 5.95 -4.71
C ASN A 146 12.13 7.00 -5.50
N ILE A 147 12.71 8.19 -5.67
CA ILE A 147 12.15 9.25 -6.50
C ILE A 147 12.60 9.02 -7.94
N VAL A 148 11.67 9.14 -8.89
CA VAL A 148 11.97 9.15 -10.32
C VAL A 148 11.57 10.51 -10.89
N SER A 149 12.49 11.15 -11.61
CA SER A 149 12.25 12.43 -12.28
C SER A 149 12.30 12.21 -13.80
N ILE A 150 11.35 12.80 -14.51
CA ILE A 150 11.21 12.65 -15.95
C ILE A 150 10.66 13.94 -16.56
N GLU A 151 11.19 14.29 -17.74
CA GLU A 151 10.59 15.31 -18.60
C GLU A 151 9.54 14.66 -19.50
N ARG A 152 8.37 15.27 -19.62
CA ARG A 152 7.35 14.82 -20.57
C ARG A 152 7.75 15.21 -21.99
N ILE A 153 8.06 14.24 -22.80
CA ILE A 153 8.32 14.41 -24.23
C ILE A 153 7.15 13.82 -25.04
N VAL A 154 6.82 14.44 -26.17
CA VAL A 154 5.85 13.90 -27.14
C VAL A 154 6.47 12.67 -27.78
N THR A 155 5.77 11.55 -27.76
CA THR A 155 6.25 10.32 -28.40
C THR A 155 6.04 10.42 -29.91
N SER A 156 6.85 9.72 -30.71
CA SER A 156 6.73 9.70 -32.17
C SER A 156 5.36 9.20 -32.64
N GLU A 157 4.68 8.42 -31.85
CA GLU A 157 3.33 7.92 -32.09
C GLU A 157 2.28 9.02 -31.96
N GLU A 158 2.41 9.94 -30.99
CA GLU A 158 1.55 11.11 -30.85
C GLU A 158 1.70 12.10 -32.00
N LEU A 159 2.93 12.21 -32.55
CA LEU A 159 3.22 13.12 -33.67
C LEU A 159 2.57 12.68 -34.99
N HIS A 160 2.23 11.37 -35.11
CA HIS A 160 1.62 10.78 -36.30
C HIS A 160 0.14 10.43 -36.12
N ALA A 161 -0.46 10.75 -34.98
CA ALA A 161 -1.88 10.55 -34.75
C ALA A 161 -2.71 11.45 -35.70
N PRO A 162 -3.70 10.90 -36.46
CA PRO A 162 -4.58 11.71 -37.27
C PRO A 162 -5.37 12.65 -36.36
N LEU A 163 -5.50 13.92 -36.79
CA LEU A 163 -6.33 14.92 -36.14
C LEU A 163 -7.76 14.38 -35.99
N PRO A 164 -8.40 14.57 -34.81
CA PRO A 164 -9.81 14.22 -34.64
C PRO A 164 -10.61 14.92 -35.72
N ALA A 165 -11.48 14.17 -36.43
CA ALA A 165 -12.36 14.69 -37.43
C ALA A 165 -13.27 15.77 -36.82
N PRO A 166 -13.58 16.88 -37.57
CA PRO A 166 -14.39 17.99 -37.09
C PRO A 166 -15.84 17.60 -36.78
#